data_c7d1ce19c86ae61b05b8dac3c1147504
#
_entry.id   c7d1ce19c86ae61b05b8dac3c1147504
#
_cell.length_a   1.000
_cell.length_b   1.000
_cell.length_c   1.000
_cell.angle_alpha   90.00
_cell.angle_beta   90.00
_cell.angle_gamma   90.00
#
_symmetry.space_group_name_H-M   'P 1'
#
loop_
_entity.id
_entity.type
_entity.pdbx_description
1 polymer ?
#
loop_
_entity_poly.entity_id
_entity_poly.type
_entity_poly.pdbx_seq_one_letter_code
_entity_poly.pdbx_strand_id
1 'polypeptide(L)'
;MTTKQLDSYALEWIKLRSLTLARSINKTTLEALRDELALGFEAGESIQLLTKRIEGYFTDKAKVRAEAISRTETISASAEGTLHRYELEGVDKSEFYPSPDACSVCLSLAGEYPTRDMHGMIPAHVNCRCVALAVV
;
A
#
# COMPACT_ATOMS: atom_id res chain seq x y z
N MET A 1 -15.64 12.22 -7.40
CA MET A 1 -14.17 12.18 -7.44
C MET A 1 -13.71 11.52 -8.74
N THR A 2 -12.71 12.07 -9.40
CA THR A 2 -12.11 11.48 -10.60
C THR A 2 -11.03 10.48 -10.24
N THR A 3 -10.72 9.55 -11.15
CA THR A 3 -9.60 8.62 -10.99
C THR A 3 -8.28 9.36 -10.71
N LYS A 4 -8.08 10.49 -11.36
CA LYS A 4 -6.90 11.33 -11.17
C LYS A 4 -6.76 11.87 -9.74
N GLN A 5 -7.88 12.24 -9.11
CA GLN A 5 -7.88 12.70 -7.72
C GLN A 5 -7.57 11.57 -6.74
N LEU A 6 -8.06 10.37 -7.02
CA LEU A 6 -7.76 9.18 -6.24
C LEU A 6 -6.26 8.83 -6.33
N ASP A 7 -5.72 8.86 -7.54
CA ASP A 7 -4.29 8.59 -7.76
C ASP A 7 -3.42 9.63 -7.05
N SER A 8 -3.84 10.89 -7.04
CA SER A 8 -3.13 11.95 -6.33
C SER A 8 -3.09 11.72 -4.82
N TYR A 9 -4.20 11.28 -4.24
CA TYR A 9 -4.26 10.96 -2.81
C TYR A 9 -3.31 9.81 -2.45
N ALA A 10 -3.36 8.73 -3.23
CA ALA A 10 -2.49 7.58 -3.01
C ALA A 10 -1.00 7.95 -3.17
N LEU A 11 -0.68 8.81 -4.14
CA LEU A 11 0.67 9.29 -4.37
C LEU A 11 1.19 10.13 -3.19
N GLU A 12 0.36 11.02 -2.65
CA GLU A 12 0.71 11.80 -1.45
C GLU A 12 0.91 10.91 -0.25
N TRP A 13 0.11 9.85 -0.11
CA TRP A 13 0.25 8.87 0.96
C TRP A 13 1.66 8.25 0.96
N ILE A 14 2.14 7.82 -0.21
CA ILE A 14 3.50 7.28 -0.35
C ILE A 14 4.56 8.31 0.05
N LYS A 15 4.39 9.56 -0.39
CA LYS A 15 5.38 10.63 -0.14
C LYS A 15 5.47 11.02 1.32
N LEU A 16 4.38 10.97 2.06
CA LEU A 16 4.32 11.51 3.41
C LEU A 16 4.56 10.48 4.52
N ARG A 17 4.30 9.20 4.25
CA ARG A 17 4.45 8.18 5.29
C ARG A 17 5.89 7.69 5.44
N SER A 18 6.22 7.20 6.63
CA SER A 18 7.45 6.46 6.86
C SER A 18 7.33 5.05 6.31
N LEU A 19 8.36 4.60 5.58
CA LEU A 19 8.37 3.25 5.02
C LEU A 19 8.70 2.25 6.14
N THR A 20 7.74 1.42 6.48
CA THR A 20 7.84 0.49 7.60
C THR A 20 9.03 -0.47 7.49
N LEU A 21 9.32 -0.94 6.27
CA LEU A 21 10.38 -1.92 6.02
C LEU A 21 11.77 -1.29 5.82
N ALA A 22 11.86 0.03 5.87
CA ALA A 22 13.11 0.76 5.60
C ALA A 22 13.72 1.38 6.86
N ARG A 23 13.44 0.85 8.04
CA ARG A 23 13.85 1.43 9.33
C ARG A 23 15.36 1.56 9.52
N SER A 24 16.15 0.68 8.91
CA SER A 24 17.60 0.70 9.03
C SER A 24 18.30 1.58 8.00
N ILE A 25 17.56 2.27 7.18
CA ILE A 25 18.08 3.12 6.11
C ILE A 25 18.18 4.56 6.61
N ASN A 26 19.26 5.26 6.25
CA ASN A 26 19.41 6.65 6.64
C ASN A 26 18.37 7.55 5.95
N LYS A 27 18.20 8.77 6.50
CA LYS A 27 17.15 9.71 6.04
C LYS A 27 17.26 10.04 4.55
N THR A 28 18.46 10.29 4.04
CA THR A 28 18.68 10.65 2.65
C THR A 28 18.28 9.52 1.71
N THR A 29 18.69 8.29 2.04
CA THR A 29 18.31 7.11 1.26
C THR A 29 16.81 6.85 1.34
N LEU A 30 16.20 7.08 2.50
CA LEU A 30 14.75 6.94 2.67
C LEU A 30 13.98 7.90 1.77
N GLU A 31 14.40 9.16 1.70
CA GLU A 31 13.78 10.16 0.83
C GLU A 31 13.92 9.78 -0.65
N ALA A 32 15.10 9.34 -1.07
CA ALA A 32 15.33 8.86 -2.42
C ALA A 32 14.45 7.66 -2.76
N LEU A 33 14.31 6.73 -1.82
CA LEU A 33 13.46 5.54 -1.98
C LEU A 33 11.99 5.94 -2.17
N ARG A 34 11.49 6.87 -1.36
CA ARG A 34 10.13 7.40 -1.49
C ARG A 34 9.90 8.04 -2.84
N ASP A 35 10.85 8.84 -3.31
CA ASP A 35 10.75 9.51 -4.60
C ASP A 35 10.71 8.50 -5.75
N GLU A 36 11.53 7.48 -5.71
CA GLU A 36 11.51 6.42 -6.73
C GLU A 36 10.18 5.65 -6.72
N LEU A 37 9.67 5.28 -5.56
CA LEU A 37 8.39 4.61 -5.45
C LEU A 37 7.25 5.49 -5.94
N ALA A 38 7.28 6.78 -5.62
CA ALA A 38 6.28 7.74 -6.07
C ALA A 38 6.28 7.87 -7.60
N LEU A 39 7.45 7.97 -8.22
CA LEU A 39 7.58 8.02 -9.68
C LEU A 39 7.03 6.78 -10.35
N GLY A 40 7.39 5.61 -9.85
CA GLY A 40 6.90 4.34 -10.38
C GLY A 40 5.40 4.15 -10.18
N PHE A 41 4.89 4.52 -9.03
CA PHE A 41 3.45 4.46 -8.74
C PHE A 41 2.66 5.39 -9.66
N GLU A 42 3.13 6.62 -9.84
CA GLU A 42 2.50 7.60 -10.74
C GLU A 42 2.47 7.11 -12.19
N ALA A 43 3.52 6.41 -12.61
CA ALA A 43 3.61 5.81 -13.95
C ALA A 43 2.78 4.53 -14.11
N GLY A 44 2.17 4.03 -13.04
CA GLY A 44 1.38 2.80 -13.07
C GLY A 44 2.21 1.53 -13.23
N GLU A 45 3.46 1.55 -12.75
CA GLU A 45 4.36 0.41 -12.90
C GLU A 45 3.94 -0.80 -12.07
N SER A 46 4.27 -1.99 -12.57
CA SER A 46 4.07 -3.25 -11.86
C SER A 46 5.01 -3.37 -10.65
N ILE A 47 4.72 -4.32 -9.76
CA ILE A 47 5.59 -4.63 -8.61
C ILE A 47 7.01 -4.98 -9.10
N GLN A 48 7.13 -5.70 -10.21
CA GLN A 48 8.41 -6.06 -10.78
C GLN A 48 9.24 -4.82 -11.19
N LEU A 49 8.60 -3.85 -11.83
CA LEU A 49 9.28 -2.61 -12.23
C LEU A 49 9.63 -1.73 -11.03
N LEU A 50 8.73 -1.62 -10.04
CA LEU A 50 9.01 -0.91 -8.80
C LEU A 50 10.18 -1.55 -8.05
N THR A 51 10.22 -2.88 -8.01
CA THR A 51 11.31 -3.63 -7.40
C THR A 51 12.65 -3.27 -8.05
N LYS A 52 12.70 -3.22 -9.37
CA LYS A 52 13.91 -2.84 -10.10
C LYS A 52 14.36 -1.42 -9.79
N ARG A 53 13.43 -0.48 -9.61
CA ARG A 53 13.75 0.90 -9.25
C ARG A 53 14.50 0.98 -7.94
N ILE A 54 14.09 0.21 -6.94
CA ILE A 54 14.59 0.37 -5.58
C ILE A 54 15.63 -0.67 -5.15
N GLU A 55 15.84 -1.74 -5.90
CA GLU A 55 16.77 -2.79 -5.48
C GLU A 55 18.22 -2.31 -5.38
N GLY A 56 18.60 -1.29 -6.14
CA GLY A 56 19.95 -0.70 -6.07
C GLY A 56 20.26 0.02 -4.76
N TYR A 57 19.26 0.31 -3.92
CA TYR A 57 19.44 0.93 -2.60
C TYR A 57 19.81 -0.08 -1.52
N PHE A 58 19.82 -1.36 -1.85
CA PHE A 58 20.10 -2.44 -0.92
C PHE A 58 21.29 -3.25 -1.40
N THR A 59 21.96 -3.94 -0.46
CA THR A 59 23.07 -4.83 -0.75
C THR A 59 22.59 -6.28 -0.80
N ASP A 60 23.10 -7.15 0.06
CA ASP A 60 22.73 -8.58 0.08
C ASP A 60 21.22 -8.80 0.22
N LYS A 61 20.67 -9.76 -0.52
CA LYS A 61 19.24 -10.09 -0.57
C LYS A 61 18.36 -8.90 -0.99
N ALA A 62 18.95 -7.96 -1.68
CA ALA A 62 18.33 -6.72 -2.11
C ALA A 62 16.99 -6.95 -2.84
N LYS A 63 16.95 -7.92 -3.73
CA LYS A 63 15.76 -8.19 -4.55
C LYS A 63 14.53 -8.57 -3.71
N VAL A 64 14.71 -9.45 -2.73
CA VAL A 64 13.60 -9.90 -1.85
C VAL A 64 13.08 -8.76 -1.01
N ARG A 65 13.98 -7.98 -0.43
CA ARG A 65 13.61 -6.82 0.39
C ARG A 65 12.94 -5.73 -0.44
N ALA A 66 13.48 -5.43 -1.61
CA ALA A 66 12.93 -4.44 -2.52
C ALA A 66 11.52 -4.83 -2.99
N GLU A 67 11.30 -6.10 -3.31
CA GLU A 67 9.99 -6.61 -3.68
C GLU A 67 8.98 -6.48 -2.53
N ALA A 68 9.39 -6.85 -1.31
CA ALA A 68 8.53 -6.73 -0.13
C ALA A 68 8.13 -5.28 0.13
N ILE A 69 9.05 -4.33 0.03
CA ILE A 69 8.77 -2.90 0.17
C ILE A 69 7.83 -2.43 -0.92
N SER A 70 8.12 -2.73 -2.18
CA SER A 70 7.30 -2.30 -3.31
C SER A 70 5.87 -2.80 -3.19
N ARG A 71 5.69 -4.07 -2.86
CA ARG A 71 4.38 -4.69 -2.70
C ARG A 71 3.61 -4.07 -1.52
N THR A 72 4.25 -3.99 -0.37
CA THR A 72 3.61 -3.50 0.86
C THR A 72 3.20 -2.04 0.74
N GLU A 73 4.09 -1.19 0.21
CA GLU A 73 3.79 0.23 0.06
C GLU A 73 2.72 0.49 -1.01
N THR A 74 2.74 -0.26 -2.11
CA THR A 74 1.72 -0.17 -3.15
C THR A 74 0.35 -0.59 -2.62
N ILE A 75 0.27 -1.69 -1.89
CA ILE A 75 -0.97 -2.18 -1.26
C ILE A 75 -1.50 -1.14 -0.27
N SER A 76 -0.63 -0.57 0.56
CA SER A 76 -1.01 0.47 1.51
C SER A 76 -1.62 1.69 0.81
N ALA A 77 -0.94 2.21 -0.21
CA ALA A 77 -1.41 3.37 -0.95
C ALA A 77 -2.74 3.10 -1.67
N SER A 78 -2.86 1.94 -2.29
CA SER A 78 -4.08 1.54 -3.00
C SER A 78 -5.26 1.37 -2.04
N ALA A 79 -5.04 0.75 -0.90
CA ALA A 79 -6.10 0.55 0.10
C ALA A 79 -6.57 1.89 0.68
N GLU A 80 -5.65 2.77 1.04
CA GLU A 80 -6.01 4.08 1.58
C GLU A 80 -6.73 4.95 0.55
N GLY A 81 -6.29 4.93 -0.70
CA GLY A 81 -6.96 5.63 -1.77
C GLY A 81 -8.38 5.10 -2.00
N THR A 82 -8.56 3.79 -1.96
CA THR A 82 -9.86 3.14 -2.11
C THR A 82 -10.81 3.53 -0.97
N LEU A 83 -10.35 3.47 0.28
CA LEU A 83 -11.16 3.86 1.44
C LEU A 83 -11.54 5.34 1.40
N HIS A 84 -10.61 6.19 1.00
CA HIS A 84 -10.89 7.62 0.83
C HIS A 84 -12.00 7.86 -0.19
N ARG A 85 -11.94 7.16 -1.32
CA ARG A 85 -12.99 7.23 -2.33
C ARG A 85 -14.35 6.77 -1.79
N TYR A 86 -14.37 5.65 -1.05
CA TYR A 86 -15.59 5.14 -0.46
C TYR A 86 -16.22 6.17 0.48
N GLU A 87 -15.43 6.81 1.32
CA GLU A 87 -15.92 7.86 2.22
C GLU A 87 -16.52 9.04 1.44
N LEU A 88 -15.87 9.48 0.36
CA LEU A 88 -16.36 10.57 -0.46
C LEU A 88 -17.65 10.23 -1.20
N GLU A 89 -17.85 8.96 -1.53
CA GLU A 89 -19.07 8.49 -2.20
C GLU A 89 -20.17 8.05 -1.22
N GLY A 90 -19.95 8.24 0.08
CA GLY A 90 -20.95 7.93 1.12
C GLY A 90 -21.10 6.46 1.45
N VAL A 91 -20.06 5.66 1.21
CA VAL A 91 -20.04 4.24 1.60
C VAL A 91 -19.71 4.13 3.08
N ASP A 92 -20.71 3.81 3.90
CA ASP A 92 -20.55 3.76 5.35
C ASP A 92 -19.82 2.52 5.87
N LYS A 93 -19.96 1.41 5.17
CA LYS A 93 -19.34 0.14 5.55
C LYS A 93 -18.50 -0.43 4.43
N SER A 94 -17.40 -1.06 4.81
CA SER A 94 -16.51 -1.77 3.90
C SER A 94 -16.16 -3.13 4.48
N GLU A 95 -15.81 -4.06 3.62
CA GLU A 95 -15.45 -5.42 4.00
C GLU A 95 -13.95 -5.61 3.88
N PHE A 96 -13.32 -6.14 4.93
CA PHE A 96 -11.96 -6.66 4.85
C PHE A 96 -12.04 -8.03 4.17
N TYR A 97 -11.60 -8.10 2.92
CA TYR A 97 -11.69 -9.30 2.09
C TYR A 97 -10.30 -9.93 1.92
N PRO A 98 -10.02 -11.03 2.65
CA PRO A 98 -8.72 -11.69 2.55
C PRO A 98 -8.52 -12.36 1.20
N SER A 99 -7.26 -12.43 0.75
CA SER A 99 -6.93 -13.20 -0.45
C SER A 99 -7.16 -14.70 -0.20
N PRO A 100 -7.33 -15.51 -1.26
CA PRO A 100 -7.59 -16.96 -1.10
C PRO A 100 -6.50 -17.71 -0.34
N ASP A 101 -5.25 -17.20 -0.39
CA ASP A 101 -4.09 -17.79 0.28
C ASP A 101 -3.69 -17.00 1.53
N ALA A 102 -4.62 -16.24 2.12
CA ALA A 102 -4.34 -15.40 3.28
C ALA A 102 -3.91 -16.20 4.49
N CYS A 103 -3.02 -15.60 5.30
CA CYS A 103 -2.58 -16.19 6.56
C CYS A 103 -3.70 -16.12 7.62
N SER A 104 -3.49 -16.79 8.75
CA SER A 104 -4.46 -16.83 9.85
C SER A 104 -4.78 -15.42 10.39
N VAL A 105 -3.82 -14.50 10.41
CA VAL A 105 -4.03 -13.11 10.85
C VAL A 105 -5.04 -12.42 9.94
N CYS A 106 -4.84 -12.48 8.62
CA CYS A 106 -5.76 -11.87 7.66
C CYS A 106 -7.14 -12.52 7.69
N LEU A 107 -7.21 -13.86 7.83
CA LEU A 107 -8.47 -14.56 7.93
C LEU A 107 -9.25 -14.15 9.18
N SER A 108 -8.56 -13.88 10.29
CA SER A 108 -9.19 -13.43 11.53
C SER A 108 -9.76 -12.02 11.44
N LEU A 109 -9.25 -11.19 10.51
CA LEU A 109 -9.71 -9.84 10.29
C LEU A 109 -10.86 -9.75 9.29
N ALA A 110 -11.17 -10.84 8.58
CA ALA A 110 -12.26 -10.87 7.60
C ALA A 110 -13.58 -10.41 8.22
N GLY A 111 -14.31 -9.57 7.50
CA GLY A 111 -15.62 -9.10 7.95
C GLY A 111 -15.88 -7.66 7.55
N GLU A 112 -17.03 -7.15 7.98
CA GLU A 112 -17.49 -5.79 7.71
C GLU A 112 -17.12 -4.85 8.86
N TYR A 113 -16.72 -3.64 8.48
CA TYR A 113 -16.34 -2.58 9.43
C TYR A 113 -16.87 -1.25 8.93
N PRO A 114 -17.09 -0.26 9.82
CA PRO A 114 -17.26 1.11 9.33
C PRO A 114 -16.08 1.50 8.47
N THR A 115 -16.35 2.11 7.31
CA THR A 115 -15.28 2.45 6.35
C THR A 115 -14.18 3.29 7.01
N ARG A 116 -14.57 4.26 7.84
CA ARG A 116 -13.62 5.12 8.56
C ARG A 116 -12.67 4.36 9.50
N ASP A 117 -13.08 3.20 9.99
CA ASP A 117 -12.29 2.40 10.93
C ASP A 117 -11.31 1.47 10.24
N MET A 118 -11.40 1.34 8.92
CA MET A 118 -10.52 0.47 8.15
C MET A 118 -9.20 1.10 7.74
N HIS A 119 -9.04 2.41 7.91
CA HIS A 119 -7.77 3.07 7.62
C HIS A 119 -6.65 2.47 8.47
N GLY A 120 -5.56 2.07 7.82
CA GLY A 120 -4.43 1.43 8.47
C GLY A 120 -4.56 -0.09 8.64
N MET A 121 -5.72 -0.70 8.31
CA MET A 121 -5.88 -2.16 8.42
C MET A 121 -5.16 -2.92 7.30
N ILE A 122 -5.05 -2.34 6.13
CA ILE A 122 -4.41 -2.96 4.97
C ILE A 122 -3.17 -2.14 4.59
N PRO A 123 -1.97 -2.74 4.55
CA PRO A 123 -1.69 -4.15 4.79
C PRO A 123 -1.66 -4.49 6.28
N ALA A 124 -2.15 -5.66 6.64
CA ALA A 124 -2.08 -6.16 8.02
C ALA A 124 -0.68 -6.67 8.38
N HIS A 125 0.09 -7.06 7.38
CA HIS A 125 1.47 -7.54 7.51
C HIS A 125 2.22 -7.36 6.19
N VAL A 126 3.52 -7.63 6.20
CA VAL A 126 4.36 -7.61 4.99
C VAL A 126 3.83 -8.61 3.96
N ASN A 127 3.77 -8.19 2.71
CA ASN A 127 3.23 -8.97 1.58
C ASN A 127 1.75 -9.32 1.68
N CYS A 128 0.99 -8.57 2.46
CA CYS A 128 -0.47 -8.69 2.52
C CYS A 128 -1.09 -8.42 1.14
N ARG A 129 -2.08 -9.22 0.75
CA ARG A 129 -2.79 -9.09 -0.53
C ARG A 129 -4.30 -8.92 -0.34
N CYS A 130 -4.70 -8.53 0.84
CA CYS A 130 -6.10 -8.32 1.16
C CYS A 130 -6.59 -7.00 0.57
N VAL A 131 -7.91 -6.87 0.40
CA VAL A 131 -8.52 -5.68 -0.19
C VAL A 131 -9.72 -5.22 0.64
N ALA A 132 -10.08 -3.96 0.49
CA ALA A 132 -11.31 -3.40 1.05
C ALA A 132 -12.37 -3.35 -0.05
N LEU A 133 -13.53 -3.92 0.21
CA LEU A 133 -14.67 -3.91 -0.70
C LEU A 133 -15.78 -3.05 -0.11
N ALA A 134 -16.47 -2.28 -0.97
CA ALA A 134 -17.61 -1.50 -0.54
C ALA A 134 -18.80 -2.42 -0.21
N VAL A 135 -19.46 -2.15 0.91
CA VAL A 135 -20.73 -2.82 1.28
C VAL A 135 -21.86 -1.87 0.94
N VAL A 136 -22.65 -2.25 -0.04
CA VAL A 136 -23.77 -1.44 -0.56
C VAL A 136 -25.12 -2.08 -0.27
#